data_0a2538e89b955f2e55d0a6b7019710c7
#
_entry.id   0a2538e89b955f2e55d0a6b7019710c7
#
_cell.length_a   1.000
_cell.length_b   1.000
_cell.length_c   1.000
_cell.angle_alpha   90.00
_cell.angle_beta   90.00
_cell.angle_gamma   90.00
#
_symmetry.space_group_name_H-M   'P 1'
#
loop_
_entity.id
_entity.type
_entity.pdbx_description
1 polymer ?
#
loop_
_entity_poly.entity_id
_entity_poly.type
_entity_poly.pdbx_seq_one_letter_code
_entity_poly.pdbx_strand_id
1 'polypeptide(L)'
;MKVAAIITCMRHRSHAHVILENFLEPYLFNGRVVESGCEIVSMYVDQFPRSDMARDVADQYGIRIYPTIREAVCNGGRRLGVDAVLSIAEHGRYGHTRRGQKRYPRKRFLDEIFEVFQASGRSVPVFNDKHLSYRWDWAQQIYQRSQREGIPLMAGSSVPLAQRDPPLELPHAADITEAVSIHGGPVEAYDFHALEVLQSLVESRRGGETGVSGIEFLDGKRLWNAARRGRWSAELAEAAMAAELGAAPKSLRRIPGERVVPQHG
;
A
#
# COMPACT_ATOMS: atom_id res chain seq x y z
N MET A 1 -4.07 10.17 20.53
CA MET A 1 -5.00 10.28 19.38
C MET A 1 -5.76 8.97 19.26
N LYS A 2 -7.11 9.01 19.24
CA LYS A 2 -7.95 7.80 19.13
C LYS A 2 -8.09 7.37 17.68
N VAL A 3 -7.87 6.09 17.38
CA VAL A 3 -7.87 5.55 16.03
C VAL A 3 -8.83 4.38 15.92
N ALA A 4 -9.62 4.34 14.83
CA ALA A 4 -10.41 3.18 14.44
C ALA A 4 -9.65 2.36 13.39
N ALA A 5 -9.56 1.04 13.56
CA ALA A 5 -8.99 0.12 12.59
C ALA A 5 -10.10 -0.64 11.85
N ILE A 6 -10.19 -0.44 10.55
CA ILE A 6 -11.17 -1.10 9.66
C ILE A 6 -10.40 -2.09 8.81
N ILE A 7 -10.52 -3.38 9.13
CA ILE A 7 -9.68 -4.43 8.54
C ILE A 7 -10.50 -5.55 7.92
N THR A 8 -9.90 -6.25 6.97
CA THR A 8 -10.53 -7.45 6.39
C THR A 8 -10.40 -8.68 7.28
N CYS A 9 -9.21 -8.94 7.78
CA CYS A 9 -8.87 -9.99 8.77
C CYS A 9 -7.46 -9.74 9.29
N MET A 10 -7.11 -10.33 10.43
CA MET A 10 -5.79 -10.20 11.05
C MET A 10 -5.14 -11.57 11.22
N ARG A 11 -4.02 -11.81 10.57
CA ARG A 11 -3.23 -13.04 10.69
C ARG A 11 -1.78 -12.67 10.92
N HIS A 12 -1.00 -13.58 11.47
CA HIS A 12 0.44 -13.38 11.64
C HIS A 12 1.09 -12.91 10.32
N ARG A 13 1.80 -11.79 10.39
CA ARG A 13 2.44 -11.10 9.24
C ARG A 13 1.48 -10.67 8.12
N SER A 14 0.17 -10.58 8.37
CA SER A 14 -0.73 -9.89 7.45
C SER A 14 -0.54 -8.38 7.58
N HIS A 15 -1.00 -7.62 6.57
CA HIS A 15 -0.92 -6.15 6.61
C HIS A 15 -1.54 -5.56 7.87
N ALA A 16 -2.73 -6.06 8.28
CA ALA A 16 -3.35 -5.61 9.52
C ALA A 16 -2.45 -5.86 10.75
N HIS A 17 -1.79 -7.03 10.82
CA HIS A 17 -0.88 -7.33 11.92
C HIS A 17 0.33 -6.39 11.93
N VAL A 18 1.07 -6.31 10.82
CA VAL A 18 2.32 -5.53 10.71
C VAL A 18 2.09 -4.03 10.90
N ILE A 19 0.94 -3.52 10.43
CA ILE A 19 0.62 -2.10 10.61
C ILE A 19 0.18 -1.83 12.04
N LEU A 20 -0.75 -2.64 12.59
CA LEU A 20 -1.31 -2.37 13.91
C LEU A 20 -0.30 -2.60 15.04
N GLU A 21 0.64 -3.54 14.91
CA GLU A 21 1.66 -3.76 15.94
C GLU A 21 2.45 -2.47 16.28
N ASN A 22 2.71 -1.60 15.30
CA ASN A 22 3.38 -0.31 15.52
C ASN A 22 2.51 0.74 16.23
N PHE A 23 1.21 0.49 16.37
CA PHE A 23 0.30 1.31 17.16
C PHE A 23 0.03 0.72 18.56
N LEU A 24 0.20 -0.59 18.69
CA LEU A 24 -0.07 -1.34 19.92
C LEU A 24 1.15 -1.46 20.83
N GLU A 25 2.35 -1.50 20.23
CA GLU A 25 3.62 -1.66 20.94
C GLU A 25 4.63 -0.62 20.48
N PRO A 26 5.59 -0.25 21.35
CA PRO A 26 6.76 0.53 20.93
C PRO A 26 7.55 -0.21 19.85
N TYR A 27 8.02 0.51 18.86
CA TYR A 27 8.78 -0.08 17.74
C TYR A 27 10.11 0.64 17.50
N LEU A 28 11.04 -0.07 16.84
CA LEU A 28 12.35 0.48 16.52
C LEU A 28 12.27 1.27 15.20
N PHE A 29 12.62 2.55 15.26
CA PHE A 29 12.71 3.41 14.09
C PHE A 29 14.03 4.18 14.09
N ASN A 30 14.84 4.01 13.07
CA ASN A 30 16.18 4.64 12.93
C ASN A 30 17.05 4.46 14.19
N GLY A 31 17.09 3.26 14.75
CA GLY A 31 17.89 2.93 15.93
C GLY A 31 17.34 3.44 17.26
N ARG A 32 16.13 4.00 17.29
CA ARG A 32 15.47 4.48 18.49
C ARG A 32 14.14 3.78 18.69
N VAL A 33 13.83 3.45 19.94
CA VAL A 33 12.50 2.96 20.31
C VAL A 33 11.56 4.16 20.36
N VAL A 34 10.45 4.06 19.62
CA VAL A 34 9.43 5.09 19.52
C VAL A 34 8.04 4.51 19.80
N GLU A 35 7.14 5.34 20.29
CA GLU A 35 5.72 5.06 20.45
C GLU A 35 4.93 5.85 19.43
N SER A 36 3.84 5.29 18.93
CA SER A 36 2.99 5.95 17.91
C SER A 36 2.29 7.21 18.41
N GLY A 37 2.08 7.32 19.72
CA GLY A 37 1.24 8.36 20.33
C GLY A 37 -0.25 8.24 19.97
N CYS A 38 -0.64 7.10 19.38
CA CYS A 38 -1.99 6.79 18.93
C CYS A 38 -2.52 5.57 19.70
N GLU A 39 -3.80 5.55 19.95
CA GLU A 39 -4.51 4.46 20.62
C GLU A 39 -5.55 3.87 19.68
N ILE A 40 -5.47 2.57 19.40
CA ILE A 40 -6.52 1.85 18.68
C ILE A 40 -7.68 1.59 19.66
N VAL A 41 -8.74 2.38 19.57
CA VAL A 41 -9.87 2.29 20.51
C VAL A 41 -11.03 1.44 20.00
N SER A 42 -11.08 1.19 18.68
CA SER A 42 -12.16 0.46 18.04
C SER A 42 -11.69 -0.27 16.81
N MET A 43 -12.34 -1.37 16.50
CA MET A 43 -12.03 -2.19 15.34
C MET A 43 -13.31 -2.68 14.65
N TYR A 44 -13.28 -2.76 13.33
CA TYR A 44 -14.18 -3.55 12.51
C TYR A 44 -13.38 -4.61 11.77
N VAL A 45 -13.84 -5.86 11.81
CA VAL A 45 -13.21 -7.00 11.15
C VAL A 45 -14.23 -7.66 10.23
N ASP A 46 -13.94 -7.66 8.91
CA ASP A 46 -14.88 -8.16 7.89
C ASP A 46 -15.01 -9.68 7.88
N GLN A 47 -13.92 -10.38 8.19
CA GLN A 47 -13.87 -11.84 8.19
C GLN A 47 -13.01 -12.38 9.35
N PHE A 48 -13.43 -13.50 9.91
CA PHE A 48 -12.69 -14.22 10.94
C PHE A 48 -12.33 -15.63 10.43
N PRO A 49 -11.31 -15.79 9.57
CA PRO A 49 -10.83 -17.11 9.18
C PRO A 49 -10.24 -17.85 10.39
N ARG A 50 -10.10 -19.19 10.31
CA ARG A 50 -9.61 -20.02 11.43
C ARG A 50 -8.29 -19.55 12.06
N SER A 51 -7.43 -18.89 11.27
CA SER A 51 -6.13 -18.35 11.72
C SER A 51 -6.19 -16.85 12.04
N ASP A 52 -7.38 -16.28 12.22
CA ASP A 52 -7.54 -14.89 12.58
C ASP A 52 -7.15 -14.65 14.04
N MET A 53 -6.43 -13.57 14.30
CA MET A 53 -5.94 -13.18 15.62
C MET A 53 -6.67 -11.93 16.15
N ALA A 54 -7.61 -11.34 15.40
CA ALA A 54 -8.17 -10.03 15.75
C ALA A 54 -8.88 -10.03 17.11
N ARG A 55 -9.54 -11.14 17.49
CA ARG A 55 -10.20 -11.26 18.80
C ARG A 55 -9.20 -11.30 19.94
N ASP A 56 -8.17 -12.15 19.81
CA ASP A 56 -7.13 -12.29 20.84
C ASP A 56 -6.37 -10.97 21.05
N VAL A 57 -6.03 -10.28 19.95
CA VAL A 57 -5.41 -8.96 19.99
C VAL A 57 -6.35 -7.92 20.61
N ALA A 58 -7.62 -7.93 20.22
CA ALA A 58 -8.60 -7.01 20.79
C ALA A 58 -8.77 -7.21 22.30
N ASP A 59 -8.83 -8.45 22.76
CA ASP A 59 -8.93 -8.78 24.18
C ASP A 59 -7.65 -8.38 24.95
N GLN A 60 -6.47 -8.64 24.37
CA GLN A 60 -5.18 -8.30 24.96
C GLN A 60 -5.02 -6.79 25.21
N TYR A 61 -5.46 -5.96 24.25
CA TYR A 61 -5.27 -4.51 24.28
C TYR A 61 -6.54 -3.74 24.67
N GLY A 62 -7.62 -4.41 25.05
CA GLY A 62 -8.87 -3.77 25.44
C GLY A 62 -9.60 -3.05 24.30
N ILE A 63 -9.39 -3.48 23.05
CA ILE A 63 -9.97 -2.87 21.85
C ILE A 63 -11.37 -3.45 21.61
N ARG A 64 -12.36 -2.60 21.40
CA ARG A 64 -13.71 -3.08 21.10
C ARG A 64 -13.88 -3.39 19.62
N ILE A 65 -14.27 -4.62 19.27
CA ILE A 65 -14.67 -5.00 17.91
C ILE A 65 -16.17 -4.71 17.75
N TYR A 66 -16.50 -3.96 16.71
CA TYR A 66 -17.88 -3.58 16.36
C TYR A 66 -18.37 -4.34 15.13
N PRO A 67 -19.68 -4.63 15.03
CA PRO A 67 -20.25 -5.39 13.93
C PRO A 67 -20.33 -4.61 12.61
N THR A 68 -20.21 -3.27 12.66
CA THR A 68 -20.26 -2.42 11.47
C THR A 68 -19.14 -1.39 11.46
N ILE A 69 -18.72 -0.96 10.26
CA ILE A 69 -17.74 0.12 10.09
C ILE A 69 -18.24 1.39 10.76
N ARG A 70 -19.52 1.72 10.59
CA ARG A 70 -20.14 2.87 11.24
C ARG A 70 -19.94 2.87 12.75
N GLU A 71 -20.27 1.77 13.41
CA GLU A 71 -20.11 1.68 14.87
C GLU A 71 -18.66 1.77 15.31
N ALA A 72 -17.74 1.16 14.57
CA ALA A 72 -16.31 1.27 14.86
C ALA A 72 -15.81 2.72 14.72
N VAL A 73 -16.14 3.41 13.63
CA VAL A 73 -15.74 4.81 13.39
C VAL A 73 -16.42 5.78 14.37
N CYS A 74 -17.64 5.46 14.82
CA CYS A 74 -18.31 6.19 15.89
C CYS A 74 -17.86 5.80 17.30
N ASN A 75 -17.02 4.78 17.44
CA ASN A 75 -16.61 4.18 18.72
C ASN A 75 -17.81 3.90 19.65
N GLY A 76 -18.87 3.30 19.06
CA GLY A 76 -20.14 2.98 19.72
C GLY A 76 -21.07 4.16 19.95
N GLY A 77 -20.70 5.37 19.55
CA GLY A 77 -21.52 6.56 19.64
C GLY A 77 -22.46 6.77 18.42
N ARG A 78 -23.12 7.92 18.38
CA ARG A 78 -24.02 8.29 17.27
C ARG A 78 -23.32 9.03 16.12
N ARG A 79 -22.18 9.65 16.41
CA ARG A 79 -21.37 10.46 15.48
C ARG A 79 -19.92 10.01 15.55
N LEU A 80 -19.09 10.50 14.64
CA LEU A 80 -17.65 10.26 14.59
C LEU A 80 -17.00 10.41 15.98
N GLY A 81 -16.44 9.30 16.48
CA GLY A 81 -15.90 9.15 17.84
C GLY A 81 -14.40 8.95 17.91
N VAL A 82 -13.69 9.06 16.77
CA VAL A 82 -12.24 8.87 16.67
C VAL A 82 -11.57 10.08 16.00
N ASP A 83 -10.25 10.15 16.10
CA ASP A 83 -9.42 11.23 15.55
C ASP A 83 -8.73 10.85 14.24
N ALA A 84 -8.67 9.54 13.91
CA ALA A 84 -8.16 9.01 12.65
C ALA A 84 -8.73 7.61 12.37
N VAL A 85 -8.62 7.17 11.10
CA VAL A 85 -9.07 5.86 10.65
C VAL A 85 -7.97 5.15 9.86
N LEU A 86 -7.69 3.89 10.17
CA LEU A 86 -6.87 2.98 9.37
C LEU A 86 -7.79 2.05 8.58
N SER A 87 -7.72 2.09 7.25
CA SER A 87 -8.43 1.19 6.34
C SER A 87 -7.44 0.20 5.75
N ILE A 88 -7.45 -1.05 6.25
CA ILE A 88 -6.50 -2.09 5.85
C ILE A 88 -7.28 -3.24 5.22
N ALA A 89 -7.66 -3.06 3.97
CA ALA A 89 -8.47 -4.02 3.22
C ALA A 89 -7.58 -4.96 2.38
N GLU A 90 -6.76 -5.74 3.07
CA GLU A 90 -5.82 -6.70 2.47
C GLU A 90 -5.97 -8.06 3.16
N HIS A 91 -5.76 -9.15 2.40
CA HIS A 91 -6.01 -10.52 2.83
C HIS A 91 -7.50 -10.88 2.99
N GLY A 92 -7.79 -12.12 3.35
CA GLY A 92 -9.15 -12.66 3.43
C GLY A 92 -9.61 -13.40 2.17
N ARG A 93 -10.83 -13.90 2.21
CA ARG A 93 -11.46 -14.68 1.11
C ARG A 93 -12.31 -13.76 0.25
N TYR A 94 -11.70 -13.21 -0.79
CA TYR A 94 -12.37 -12.38 -1.79
C TYR A 94 -12.12 -12.98 -3.17
N GLY A 95 -13.13 -12.92 -4.04
CA GLY A 95 -13.03 -13.42 -5.40
C GLY A 95 -12.07 -12.59 -6.27
N HIS A 96 -11.87 -13.05 -7.50
CA HIS A 96 -11.07 -12.34 -8.50
C HIS A 96 -11.96 -11.82 -9.63
N THR A 97 -11.51 -10.79 -10.33
CA THR A 97 -12.06 -10.38 -11.60
C THR A 97 -11.63 -11.36 -12.69
N ARG A 98 -12.20 -11.25 -13.90
CA ARG A 98 -11.73 -12.02 -15.07
C ARG A 98 -10.27 -11.74 -15.44
N ARG A 99 -9.72 -10.62 -15.01
CA ARG A 99 -8.33 -10.21 -15.23
C ARG A 99 -7.39 -10.67 -14.10
N GLY A 100 -7.88 -11.42 -13.12
CA GLY A 100 -7.09 -11.90 -11.98
C GLY A 100 -6.97 -10.94 -10.80
N GLN A 101 -7.53 -9.74 -10.88
CA GLN A 101 -7.46 -8.75 -9.80
C GLN A 101 -8.30 -9.20 -8.60
N LYS A 102 -7.74 -9.11 -7.41
CA LYS A 102 -8.42 -9.43 -6.15
C LYS A 102 -9.49 -8.38 -5.81
N ARG A 103 -10.71 -8.80 -5.54
CA ARG A 103 -11.84 -7.91 -5.24
C ARG A 103 -11.86 -7.51 -3.76
N TYR A 104 -10.77 -6.94 -3.27
CA TYR A 104 -10.76 -6.43 -1.90
C TYR A 104 -11.80 -5.33 -1.69
N PRO A 105 -12.42 -5.23 -0.50
CA PRO A 105 -13.56 -4.34 -0.26
C PRO A 105 -13.17 -2.88 0.02
N ARG A 106 -12.04 -2.38 -0.50
CA ARG A 106 -11.51 -1.03 -0.23
C ARG A 106 -12.54 0.07 -0.50
N LYS A 107 -13.22 -0.01 -1.66
CA LYS A 107 -14.24 0.99 -1.99
C LYS A 107 -15.38 0.98 -0.96
N ARG A 108 -15.90 -0.19 -0.61
CA ARG A 108 -16.96 -0.32 0.40
C ARG A 108 -16.51 0.28 1.74
N PHE A 109 -15.30 -0.07 2.19
CA PHE A 109 -14.76 0.45 3.46
C PHE A 109 -14.68 1.97 3.45
N LEU A 110 -14.11 2.55 2.41
CA LEU A 110 -13.96 4.00 2.29
C LEU A 110 -15.32 4.70 2.12
N ASP A 111 -16.23 4.14 1.35
CA ASP A 111 -17.59 4.71 1.21
C ASP A 111 -18.30 4.77 2.57
N GLU A 112 -18.30 3.67 3.34
CA GLU A 112 -18.95 3.62 4.67
C GLU A 112 -18.27 4.56 5.69
N ILE A 113 -16.93 4.70 5.65
CA ILE A 113 -16.20 5.67 6.48
C ILE A 113 -16.63 7.10 6.13
N PHE A 114 -16.65 7.44 4.85
CA PHE A 114 -16.98 8.78 4.36
C PHE A 114 -18.46 9.14 4.64
N GLU A 115 -19.37 8.16 4.62
CA GLU A 115 -20.76 8.34 5.04
C GLU A 115 -20.87 8.74 6.52
N VAL A 116 -20.03 8.15 7.39
CA VAL A 116 -19.99 8.56 8.80
C VAL A 116 -19.50 10.00 8.94
N PHE A 117 -18.48 10.40 8.16
CA PHE A 117 -17.98 11.78 8.18
C PHE A 117 -19.06 12.78 7.74
N GLN A 118 -19.74 12.49 6.63
CA GLN A 118 -20.84 13.30 6.13
C GLN A 118 -21.96 13.44 7.18
N ALA A 119 -22.40 12.32 7.77
CA ALA A 119 -23.44 12.32 8.80
C ALA A 119 -23.00 13.03 10.10
N SER A 120 -21.71 13.14 10.35
CA SER A 120 -21.15 13.80 11.53
C SER A 120 -20.84 15.29 11.32
N GLY A 121 -20.82 15.76 10.06
CA GLY A 121 -20.48 17.13 9.69
C GLY A 121 -18.99 17.46 9.87
N ARG A 122 -18.12 16.45 10.01
CA ARG A 122 -16.66 16.60 10.12
C ARG A 122 -15.95 15.35 9.61
N SER A 123 -14.72 15.52 9.15
CA SER A 123 -13.81 14.44 8.74
C SER A 123 -12.57 14.37 9.63
N VAL A 124 -11.88 13.25 9.58
CA VAL A 124 -10.58 13.02 10.21
C VAL A 124 -9.65 12.35 9.21
N PRO A 125 -8.33 12.36 9.44
CA PRO A 125 -7.38 11.66 8.58
C PRO A 125 -7.73 10.18 8.40
N VAL A 126 -7.63 9.71 7.16
CA VAL A 126 -7.79 8.31 6.78
C VAL A 126 -6.51 7.82 6.10
N PHE A 127 -5.92 6.77 6.63
CA PHE A 127 -4.89 6.01 5.93
C PHE A 127 -5.53 4.77 5.30
N ASN A 128 -5.37 4.60 3.99
CA ASN A 128 -5.76 3.39 3.28
C ASN A 128 -4.51 2.62 2.83
N ASP A 129 -4.37 1.41 3.31
CA ASP A 129 -3.26 0.54 2.92
C ASP A 129 -3.34 0.15 1.44
N LYS A 130 -2.28 0.41 0.70
CA LYS A 130 -2.12 0.20 -0.74
C LYS A 130 -3.02 1.11 -1.59
N HIS A 131 -3.32 0.64 -2.82
CA HIS A 131 -4.13 1.39 -3.79
C HIS A 131 -5.61 1.51 -3.37
N LEU A 132 -6.29 2.52 -3.89
CA LEU A 132 -7.68 2.82 -3.53
C LEU A 132 -8.67 1.78 -4.04
N SER A 133 -8.42 1.14 -5.18
CA SER A 133 -9.31 0.11 -5.74
C SER A 133 -8.63 -0.71 -6.83
N TYR A 134 -9.13 -1.94 -7.07
CA TYR A 134 -8.83 -2.75 -8.25
C TYR A 134 -9.52 -2.25 -9.53
N ARG A 135 -10.31 -1.16 -9.45
CA ARG A 135 -10.96 -0.50 -10.59
C ARG A 135 -10.55 0.97 -10.61
N TRP A 136 -10.12 1.43 -11.78
CA TRP A 136 -9.68 2.80 -11.96
C TRP A 136 -10.80 3.84 -11.70
N ASP A 137 -12.00 3.59 -12.24
CA ASP A 137 -13.15 4.48 -12.02
C ASP A 137 -13.54 4.61 -10.54
N TRP A 138 -13.44 3.53 -9.77
CA TRP A 138 -13.67 3.56 -8.33
C TRP A 138 -12.57 4.30 -7.57
N ALA A 139 -11.31 4.12 -7.98
CA ALA A 139 -10.19 4.86 -7.39
C ALA A 139 -10.37 6.37 -7.61
N GLN A 140 -10.72 6.78 -8.83
CA GLN A 140 -11.03 8.17 -9.15
C GLN A 140 -12.22 8.73 -8.32
N GLN A 141 -13.30 7.96 -8.17
CA GLN A 141 -14.46 8.38 -7.36
C GLN A 141 -14.07 8.62 -5.91
N ILE A 142 -13.29 7.72 -5.30
CA ILE A 142 -12.80 7.85 -3.93
C ILE A 142 -11.94 9.10 -3.80
N TYR A 143 -10.95 9.27 -4.68
CA TYR A 143 -10.06 10.43 -4.66
C TYR A 143 -10.83 11.74 -4.83
N GLN A 144 -11.69 11.85 -5.85
CA GLN A 144 -12.49 13.04 -6.10
C GLN A 144 -13.45 13.35 -4.95
N ARG A 145 -14.02 12.32 -4.31
CA ARG A 145 -14.85 12.50 -3.13
C ARG A 145 -14.05 13.05 -1.97
N SER A 146 -12.85 12.50 -1.70
CA SER A 146 -12.00 13.01 -0.62
C SER A 146 -11.62 14.48 -0.81
N GLN A 147 -11.32 14.89 -2.06
CA GLN A 147 -11.02 16.28 -2.37
C GLN A 147 -12.22 17.21 -2.19
N ARG A 148 -13.39 16.82 -2.71
CA ARG A 148 -14.63 17.64 -2.57
C ARG A 148 -15.08 17.81 -1.12
N GLU A 149 -14.94 16.77 -0.32
CA GLU A 149 -15.41 16.75 1.07
C GLU A 149 -14.31 17.16 2.06
N GLY A 150 -13.12 17.54 1.59
CA GLY A 150 -11.98 17.95 2.41
C GLY A 150 -11.52 16.87 3.37
N ILE A 151 -11.56 15.59 2.95
CA ILE A 151 -11.13 14.46 3.77
C ILE A 151 -9.62 14.27 3.60
N PRO A 152 -8.81 14.38 4.65
CA PRO A 152 -7.38 14.10 4.58
C PRO A 152 -7.17 12.60 4.33
N LEU A 153 -6.95 12.23 3.07
CA LEU A 153 -6.78 10.84 2.63
C LEU A 153 -5.32 10.58 2.25
N MET A 154 -4.71 9.61 2.90
CA MET A 154 -3.42 9.03 2.53
C MET A 154 -3.66 7.61 2.03
N ALA A 155 -3.12 7.27 0.87
CA ALA A 155 -3.15 5.91 0.33
C ALA A 155 -1.79 5.59 -0.28
N GLY A 156 -1.28 4.39 -0.04
CA GLY A 156 0.01 4.00 -0.58
C GLY A 156 0.62 2.80 0.11
N SER A 157 1.80 2.43 -0.34
CA SER A 157 2.65 1.40 0.23
C SER A 157 3.53 1.96 1.34
N SER A 158 3.77 1.17 2.39
CA SER A 158 4.80 1.46 3.40
C SER A 158 6.22 1.13 2.92
N VAL A 159 6.37 0.37 1.84
CA VAL A 159 7.69 -0.06 1.33
C VAL A 159 8.63 1.10 0.99
N PRO A 160 8.18 2.21 0.39
CA PRO A 160 9.05 3.38 0.16
C PRO A 160 9.65 4.01 1.42
N LEU A 161 9.03 3.77 2.59
CA LEU A 161 9.48 4.27 3.89
C LEU A 161 10.45 3.30 4.59
N ALA A 162 10.66 2.10 4.04
CA ALA A 162 11.63 1.14 4.57
C ALA A 162 13.05 1.69 4.45
N GLN A 163 13.91 1.24 5.36
CA GLN A 163 15.34 1.56 5.28
C GLN A 163 15.92 1.01 3.98
N ARG A 164 16.61 1.88 3.24
CA ARG A 164 17.28 1.51 2.00
C ARG A 164 18.62 0.85 2.28
N ASP A 165 18.96 -0.15 1.51
CA ASP A 165 20.27 -0.80 1.52
C ASP A 165 20.77 -0.95 0.07
N PRO A 166 21.88 -0.27 -0.31
CA PRO A 166 22.61 0.73 0.47
C PRO A 166 21.76 1.99 0.75
N PRO A 167 22.08 2.74 1.83
CA PRO A 167 21.36 3.98 2.17
C PRO A 167 21.70 5.07 1.15
N LEU A 168 20.87 5.16 0.12
CA LEU A 168 21.00 6.13 -0.95
C LEU A 168 19.94 7.20 -0.84
N GLU A 169 20.38 8.45 -0.74
CA GLU A 169 19.53 9.63 -0.87
C GLU A 169 19.85 10.34 -2.20
N LEU A 170 18.83 10.55 -3.01
CA LEU A 170 18.97 11.34 -4.23
C LEU A 170 18.93 12.82 -3.90
N PRO A 171 19.78 13.65 -4.53
CA PRO A 171 19.70 15.10 -4.34
C PRO A 171 18.36 15.62 -4.86
N HIS A 172 17.83 16.63 -4.17
CA HIS A 172 16.66 17.36 -4.64
C HIS A 172 16.93 17.94 -6.05
N ALA A 173 15.93 17.85 -6.92
CA ALA A 173 16.02 18.29 -8.31
C ALA A 173 17.08 17.52 -9.13
N ALA A 174 17.30 16.25 -8.83
CA ALA A 174 18.16 15.37 -9.62
C ALA A 174 17.68 15.31 -11.09
N ASP A 175 18.62 15.24 -12.02
CA ASP A 175 18.33 15.01 -13.44
C ASP A 175 18.13 13.53 -13.70
N ILE A 176 16.91 13.03 -13.44
CA ILE A 176 16.53 11.62 -13.65
C ILE A 176 15.85 11.52 -15.02
N THR A 177 16.45 10.76 -15.93
CA THR A 177 15.91 10.52 -17.28
C THR A 177 15.26 9.16 -17.44
N GLU A 178 15.70 8.19 -16.64
CA GLU A 178 15.19 6.82 -16.64
C GLU A 178 15.35 6.20 -15.26
N ALA A 179 14.42 5.35 -14.88
CA ALA A 179 14.50 4.57 -13.65
C ALA A 179 13.91 3.16 -13.85
N VAL A 180 14.43 2.19 -13.11
CA VAL A 180 13.97 0.80 -13.12
C VAL A 180 13.76 0.34 -11.69
N SER A 181 12.61 -0.25 -11.43
CA SER A 181 12.32 -0.98 -10.20
C SER A 181 12.13 -2.46 -10.50
N ILE A 182 12.78 -3.33 -9.74
CA ILE A 182 12.70 -4.78 -9.88
C ILE A 182 12.21 -5.36 -8.56
N HIS A 183 11.25 -6.26 -8.65
CA HIS A 183 10.78 -7.01 -7.48
C HIS A 183 10.44 -8.44 -7.83
N GLY A 184 10.40 -9.33 -6.84
CA GLY A 184 9.92 -10.70 -6.98
C GLY A 184 8.48 -10.84 -6.49
N GLY A 185 7.74 -11.79 -7.06
CA GLY A 185 6.40 -12.16 -6.62
C GLY A 185 5.30 -11.98 -7.66
N PRO A 186 4.05 -12.36 -7.34
CA PRO A 186 2.92 -12.20 -8.26
C PRO A 186 2.58 -10.73 -8.50
N VAL A 187 2.33 -10.40 -9.78
CA VAL A 187 1.91 -9.08 -10.27
C VAL A 187 0.83 -8.44 -9.39
N GLU A 188 -0.25 -9.15 -9.15
CA GLU A 188 -1.40 -8.65 -8.39
C GLU A 188 -1.07 -8.23 -6.95
N ALA A 189 -0.08 -8.85 -6.33
CA ALA A 189 0.25 -8.59 -4.93
C ALA A 189 1.39 -7.59 -4.74
N TYR A 190 2.36 -7.55 -5.66
CA TYR A 190 3.64 -6.87 -5.44
C TYR A 190 3.93 -5.70 -6.37
N ASP A 191 3.32 -5.64 -7.56
CA ASP A 191 3.57 -4.55 -8.50
C ASP A 191 3.32 -3.18 -7.93
N PHE A 192 2.25 -3.05 -7.15
CA PHE A 192 1.93 -1.79 -6.50
C PHE A 192 3.09 -1.29 -5.63
N HIS A 193 3.75 -2.19 -4.91
CA HIS A 193 4.91 -1.84 -4.09
C HIS A 193 6.10 -1.41 -4.95
N ALA A 194 6.35 -2.10 -6.07
CA ALA A 194 7.43 -1.74 -6.99
C ALA A 194 7.22 -0.36 -7.63
N LEU A 195 5.98 -0.06 -8.02
CA LEU A 195 5.60 1.25 -8.58
C LEU A 195 5.74 2.37 -7.54
N GLU A 196 5.31 2.14 -6.30
CA GLU A 196 5.44 3.11 -5.20
C GLU A 196 6.93 3.39 -4.87
N VAL A 197 7.78 2.35 -4.86
CA VAL A 197 9.23 2.52 -4.68
C VAL A 197 9.82 3.32 -5.85
N LEU A 198 9.47 2.98 -7.09
CA LEU A 198 9.91 3.71 -8.28
C LEU A 198 9.49 5.19 -8.19
N GLN A 199 8.24 5.45 -7.90
CA GLN A 199 7.66 6.78 -7.79
C GLN A 199 8.37 7.59 -6.69
N SER A 200 8.61 7.03 -5.53
CA SER A 200 9.28 7.70 -4.41
C SER A 200 10.70 8.19 -4.75
N LEU A 201 11.37 7.52 -5.71
CA LEU A 201 12.69 7.92 -6.19
C LEU A 201 12.58 8.95 -7.32
N VAL A 202 11.72 8.72 -8.31
CA VAL A 202 11.63 9.61 -9.49
C VAL A 202 11.01 10.96 -9.15
N GLU A 203 10.23 11.08 -8.11
CA GLU A 203 9.70 12.37 -7.62
C GLU A 203 10.78 13.28 -7.01
N SER A 204 11.99 12.77 -6.75
CA SER A 204 13.16 13.59 -6.38
C SER A 204 13.71 14.41 -7.56
N ARG A 205 13.25 14.14 -8.79
CA ARG A 205 13.70 14.83 -10.00
C ARG A 205 13.29 16.31 -10.01
N ARG A 206 13.92 17.06 -10.89
CA ARG A 206 13.54 18.45 -11.19
C ARG A 206 12.08 18.49 -11.66
N GLY A 207 11.25 19.29 -11.01
CA GLY A 207 9.81 19.39 -11.26
C GLY A 207 8.94 18.46 -10.41
N GLY A 208 9.52 17.50 -9.69
CA GLY A 208 8.78 16.64 -8.77
C GLY A 208 7.75 15.74 -9.46
N GLU A 209 6.58 15.60 -8.87
CA GLU A 209 5.43 14.89 -9.42
C GLU A 209 4.91 15.56 -10.69
N THR A 210 4.85 14.83 -11.79
CA THR A 210 4.38 15.32 -13.11
C THR A 210 3.24 14.49 -13.68
N GLY A 211 2.77 13.49 -12.95
CA GLY A 211 1.78 12.53 -13.42
C GLY A 211 2.33 11.49 -14.39
N VAL A 212 1.46 10.58 -14.81
CA VAL A 212 1.76 9.50 -15.76
C VAL A 212 1.09 9.77 -17.08
N SER A 213 1.87 9.90 -18.16
CA SER A 213 1.38 10.19 -19.52
C SER A 213 0.96 8.93 -20.29
N GLY A 214 1.48 7.75 -19.92
CA GLY A 214 1.17 6.49 -20.58
C GLY A 214 1.72 5.29 -19.82
N ILE A 215 1.02 4.16 -19.95
CA ILE A 215 1.40 2.88 -19.37
C ILE A 215 1.35 1.81 -20.45
N GLU A 216 2.36 0.97 -20.52
CA GLU A 216 2.40 -0.18 -21.40
C GLU A 216 2.75 -1.45 -20.62
N PHE A 217 1.88 -2.45 -20.68
CA PHE A 217 2.15 -3.76 -20.10
C PHE A 217 2.80 -4.68 -21.13
N LEU A 218 4.01 -5.13 -20.84
CA LEU A 218 4.80 -5.99 -21.69
C LEU A 218 5.16 -7.30 -20.97
N ASP A 219 5.04 -8.42 -21.67
CA ASP A 219 5.41 -9.73 -21.15
C ASP A 219 6.28 -10.53 -22.15
N GLY A 220 7.05 -11.47 -21.64
CA GLY A 220 7.83 -12.42 -22.39
C GLY A 220 8.67 -11.78 -23.51
N LYS A 221 8.49 -12.24 -24.75
CA LYS A 221 9.27 -11.75 -25.91
C LYS A 221 9.04 -10.27 -26.21
N ARG A 222 7.85 -9.73 -25.93
CA ARG A 222 7.54 -8.30 -26.19
C ARG A 222 8.40 -7.39 -25.35
N LEU A 223 8.59 -7.73 -24.10
CA LEU A 223 9.46 -7.01 -23.19
C LEU A 223 10.91 -6.91 -23.71
N TRP A 224 11.51 -8.05 -24.04
CA TRP A 224 12.90 -8.08 -24.56
C TRP A 224 13.03 -7.41 -25.92
N ASN A 225 11.98 -7.44 -26.75
CA ASN A 225 11.93 -6.69 -28.00
C ASN A 225 11.91 -5.18 -27.75
N ALA A 226 11.19 -4.72 -26.73
CA ALA A 226 11.16 -3.31 -26.33
C ALA A 226 12.54 -2.84 -25.87
N ALA A 227 13.24 -3.63 -25.04
CA ALA A 227 14.63 -3.33 -24.64
C ALA A 227 15.56 -3.21 -25.86
N ARG A 228 15.49 -4.16 -26.82
CA ARG A 228 16.33 -4.08 -28.04
C ARG A 228 16.03 -2.87 -28.91
N ARG A 229 14.86 -2.28 -28.78
CA ARG A 229 14.46 -1.03 -29.47
C ARG A 229 14.74 0.23 -28.64
N GLY A 230 15.43 0.09 -27.52
CA GLY A 230 15.77 1.22 -26.63
C GLY A 230 14.59 1.85 -25.91
N ARG A 231 13.49 1.10 -25.70
CA ARG A 231 12.31 1.60 -24.96
C ARG A 231 12.46 1.53 -23.46
N TRP A 232 13.40 0.73 -22.98
CA TRP A 232 13.85 0.68 -21.59
C TRP A 232 15.28 0.10 -21.55
N SER A 233 16.06 0.47 -20.53
CA SER A 233 17.45 0.08 -20.41
C SER A 233 17.61 -1.29 -19.74
N ALA A 234 18.01 -2.29 -20.51
CA ALA A 234 18.40 -3.59 -19.95
C ALA A 234 19.66 -3.50 -19.08
N GLU A 235 20.58 -2.57 -19.39
CA GLU A 235 21.79 -2.33 -18.62
C GLU A 235 21.45 -1.81 -17.22
N LEU A 236 20.49 -0.87 -17.12
CA LEU A 236 20.03 -0.35 -15.83
C LEU A 236 19.37 -1.45 -14.98
N ALA A 237 18.58 -2.33 -15.60
CA ALA A 237 18.01 -3.49 -14.91
C ALA A 237 19.09 -4.50 -14.47
N GLU A 238 20.11 -4.74 -15.29
CA GLU A 238 21.24 -5.58 -14.93
C GLU A 238 22.06 -4.98 -13.78
N ALA A 239 22.25 -3.65 -13.76
CA ALA A 239 22.90 -2.96 -12.65
C ALA A 239 22.09 -3.06 -11.34
N ALA A 240 20.78 -2.91 -11.40
CA ALA A 240 19.91 -3.10 -10.23
C ALA A 240 19.99 -4.53 -9.67
N MET A 241 19.97 -5.54 -10.54
CA MET A 241 20.15 -6.94 -10.13
C MET A 241 21.55 -7.22 -9.56
N ALA A 242 22.58 -6.55 -10.08
CA ALA A 242 23.94 -6.68 -9.55
C ALA A 242 24.03 -6.12 -8.13
N ALA A 243 23.41 -5.00 -7.88
CA ALA A 243 23.37 -4.37 -6.56
C ALA A 243 22.71 -5.30 -5.52
N GLU A 244 21.59 -5.93 -5.88
CA GLU A 244 20.88 -6.88 -5.02
C GLU A 244 21.71 -8.15 -4.75
N LEU A 245 22.34 -8.72 -5.76
CA LEU A 245 23.05 -9.98 -5.66
C LEU A 245 24.49 -9.85 -5.17
N GLY A 246 25.02 -8.64 -5.04
CA GLY A 246 26.42 -8.39 -4.63
C GLY A 246 27.46 -8.88 -5.65
N ALA A 247 27.06 -9.17 -6.88
CA ALA A 247 27.94 -9.66 -7.95
C ALA A 247 27.45 -9.17 -9.31
N ALA A 248 28.37 -9.05 -10.28
CA ALA A 248 28.00 -8.76 -11.66
C ALA A 248 26.99 -9.82 -12.16
N PRO A 249 25.79 -9.43 -12.61
CA PRO A 249 24.74 -10.39 -12.95
C PRO A 249 25.14 -11.17 -14.20
N LYS A 250 24.85 -12.44 -14.18
CA LYS A 250 24.62 -13.18 -15.44
C LYS A 250 23.42 -12.50 -16.10
N SER A 251 23.52 -12.24 -17.42
CA SER A 251 22.46 -11.63 -18.20
C SER A 251 21.07 -12.07 -17.71
N LEU A 252 20.17 -11.14 -17.44
CA LEU A 252 18.77 -11.41 -16.99
C LEU A 252 18.03 -12.43 -17.87
N ARG A 253 18.49 -12.59 -19.15
CA ARG A 253 17.95 -13.57 -20.09
C ARG A 253 18.37 -15.02 -19.80
N ARG A 254 19.31 -15.25 -18.88
CA ARG A 254 19.92 -16.55 -18.59
C ARG A 254 19.66 -17.06 -17.18
N ILE A 255 18.76 -16.46 -16.41
CA ILE A 255 18.37 -16.97 -15.09
C ILE A 255 17.44 -18.18 -15.32
N PRO A 256 17.89 -19.42 -15.00
CA PRO A 256 17.06 -20.60 -15.24
C PRO A 256 15.86 -20.59 -14.30
N GLY A 257 14.66 -20.77 -14.85
CA GLY A 257 13.44 -21.05 -14.09
C GLY A 257 12.68 -19.85 -13.53
N GLU A 258 13.21 -18.63 -13.60
CA GLU A 258 12.49 -17.44 -13.18
C GLU A 258 11.89 -16.70 -14.39
N ARG A 259 10.58 -16.50 -14.36
CA ARG A 259 9.92 -15.53 -15.22
C ARG A 259 10.20 -14.14 -14.64
N VAL A 260 11.23 -13.49 -15.14
CA VAL A 260 11.37 -12.04 -14.96
C VAL A 260 10.27 -11.40 -15.82
N VAL A 261 9.27 -10.85 -15.20
CA VAL A 261 8.22 -10.04 -15.84
C VAL A 261 8.42 -8.62 -15.33
N PRO A 262 9.33 -7.82 -15.94
CA PRO A 262 9.40 -6.41 -15.59
C PRO A 262 8.11 -5.74 -16.02
N GLN A 263 7.59 -4.94 -15.14
CA GLN A 263 6.42 -4.12 -15.39
C GLN A 263 6.89 -2.67 -15.48
N HIS A 264 6.33 -1.97 -16.43
CA HIS A 264 6.59 -0.57 -16.62
C HIS A 264 5.37 0.22 -16.16
N GLY A 265 5.57 1.11 -15.21
CA GLY A 265 4.69 2.24 -14.95
C GLY A 265 5.11 3.43 -15.83
#